data_dc528d21c2755566bb87f268e6b65f1c
#
_entry.id   dc528d21c2755566bb87f268e6b65f1c
#
_cell.length_a   1.000
_cell.length_b   1.000
_cell.length_c   1.000
_cell.angle_alpha   90.00
_cell.angle_beta   90.00
_cell.angle_gamma   90.00
#
_symmetry.space_group_name_H-M   'P 1'
#
loop_
_entity.id
_entity.type
_entity.pdbx_description
1 polymer ?
#
loop_
_entity_poly.entity_id
_entity_poly.type
_entity_poly.pdbx_seq_one_letter_code
_entity_poly.pdbx_strand_id
1 'polypeptide(L)'
;MNRRALMGAAATAPVALATPAIAQSLPEVRWRAASSFPRVFDILYGTLEKISARVAQLTDNKFRIQTFPAGEIVGGLQVLDAVQGGNVEAGHTASYYYIGKDISFVPFTAMTFGLNTRQLTAWFRHGGGNELANELFRDYSIVAHTAGDTGAQMGGWFRNEVQSLDQLRGLKFRITGLAGQLFQRLGAAPTLIAPADIYPALERGVIDATEFVGPHDDLRANYVRVARYYYAPGFWEPGARLHFMMNQRAHAALPDQYKYAIEVACSEADAEMVSRYDASNPQALRRLVAAGAQLRFWPRPIMEAAWKANEELNADLARQNPRFAKILELSLIHI
;
A
#
# COMPACT_ATOMS: atom_id res chain seq x y z
N MET A 1 -36.14 -26.30 -81.40
CA MET A 1 -35.75 -26.55 -80.00
C MET A 1 -35.82 -25.24 -79.24
N ASN A 2 -36.72 -25.11 -78.30
CA ASN A 2 -37.20 -23.84 -77.72
C ASN A 2 -36.22 -23.21 -76.70
N ARG A 3 -35.81 -21.99 -77.01
CA ARG A 3 -35.05 -21.09 -76.12
C ARG A 3 -35.95 -20.29 -75.17
N ARG A 4 -36.97 -20.90 -74.55
CA ARG A 4 -37.90 -20.20 -73.66
C ARG A 4 -38.24 -21.04 -72.43
N ALA A 5 -37.29 -21.23 -71.52
CA ALA A 5 -37.59 -21.74 -70.18
C ALA A 5 -36.39 -21.56 -69.22
N LEU A 6 -35.92 -20.35 -69.02
CA LEU A 6 -34.88 -20.02 -68.03
C LEU A 6 -35.10 -18.58 -67.55
N MET A 7 -36.31 -18.25 -67.15
CA MET A 7 -36.62 -17.08 -66.35
C MET A 7 -37.63 -17.48 -65.27
N GLY A 8 -37.23 -17.49 -64.05
CA GLY A 8 -38.19 -17.64 -62.96
C GLY A 8 -37.69 -18.41 -61.74
N ALA A 9 -36.66 -17.99 -61.10
CA ALA A 9 -36.42 -18.25 -59.68
C ALA A 9 -35.48 -17.18 -59.09
N ALA A 10 -35.95 -15.95 -59.05
CA ALA A 10 -35.36 -14.96 -58.14
C ALA A 10 -35.75 -15.35 -56.74
N ALA A 11 -34.87 -16.08 -56.04
CA ALA A 11 -35.02 -16.35 -54.61
C ALA A 11 -34.90 -15.03 -53.87
N THR A 12 -36.00 -14.53 -53.36
CA THR A 12 -36.02 -13.44 -52.36
C THR A 12 -35.45 -13.98 -51.06
N ALA A 13 -34.11 -13.86 -50.89
CA ALA A 13 -33.49 -14.04 -49.59
C ALA A 13 -34.02 -12.95 -48.66
N PRO A 14 -34.52 -13.26 -47.49
CA PRO A 14 -34.90 -12.24 -46.53
C PRO A 14 -33.65 -11.53 -46.07
N VAL A 15 -33.52 -10.23 -46.37
CA VAL A 15 -32.53 -9.35 -45.79
C VAL A 15 -32.90 -9.27 -44.32
N ALA A 16 -32.20 -10.06 -43.49
CA ALA A 16 -32.23 -9.89 -42.06
C ALA A 16 -31.62 -8.52 -41.75
N LEU A 17 -32.48 -7.52 -41.55
CA LEU A 17 -32.07 -6.24 -40.95
C LEU A 17 -31.45 -6.57 -39.60
N ALA A 18 -30.12 -6.47 -39.52
CA ALA A 18 -29.40 -6.53 -38.26
C ALA A 18 -30.01 -5.46 -37.36
N THR A 19 -30.79 -5.89 -36.38
CA THR A 19 -31.24 -4.97 -35.32
C THR A 19 -29.97 -4.36 -34.72
N PRO A 20 -29.87 -3.02 -34.63
CA PRO A 20 -28.74 -2.42 -33.97
C PRO A 20 -28.61 -3.01 -32.55
N ALA A 21 -27.50 -3.63 -32.26
CA ALA A 21 -27.22 -4.04 -30.90
C ALA A 21 -27.28 -2.77 -30.06
N ILE A 22 -28.33 -2.60 -29.28
CA ILE A 22 -28.46 -1.54 -28.31
C ILE A 22 -27.32 -1.86 -27.32
N ALA A 23 -26.22 -1.15 -27.45
CA ALA A 23 -25.12 -1.22 -26.48
C ALA A 23 -25.77 -0.90 -25.14
N GLN A 24 -25.92 -1.90 -24.27
CA GLN A 24 -26.43 -1.67 -22.94
C GLN A 24 -25.53 -0.64 -22.28
N SER A 25 -26.10 0.54 -21.99
CA SER A 25 -25.35 1.59 -21.33
C SER A 25 -24.90 1.06 -19.97
N LEU A 26 -23.59 1.14 -19.71
CA LEU A 26 -23.04 0.74 -18.41
C LEU A 26 -23.75 1.49 -17.28
N PRO A 27 -24.03 0.84 -16.14
CA PRO A 27 -24.75 1.43 -15.03
C PRO A 27 -23.95 2.56 -14.37
N GLU A 28 -24.64 3.54 -13.80
CA GLU A 28 -24.00 4.48 -12.88
C GLU A 28 -23.66 3.78 -11.58
N VAL A 29 -22.41 3.92 -11.14
CA VAL A 29 -21.91 3.36 -9.87
C VAL A 29 -21.28 4.47 -9.03
N ARG A 30 -21.57 4.47 -7.75
CA ARG A 30 -20.99 5.39 -6.77
C ARG A 30 -20.44 4.59 -5.60
N TRP A 31 -19.15 4.70 -5.36
CA TRP A 31 -18.45 4.10 -4.24
C TRP A 31 -17.90 5.18 -3.30
N ARG A 32 -17.66 4.76 -2.05
CA ARG A 32 -16.88 5.51 -1.07
C ARG A 32 -15.61 4.75 -0.80
N ALA A 33 -14.50 5.47 -0.72
CA ALA A 33 -13.20 4.87 -0.41
C ALA A 33 -12.53 5.62 0.73
N ALA A 34 -12.19 4.91 1.81
CA ALA A 34 -11.48 5.45 2.96
C ALA A 34 -9.97 5.26 2.81
N SER A 35 -9.19 6.21 3.29
CA SER A 35 -7.73 6.13 3.32
C SER A 35 -7.21 5.95 4.75
N SER A 36 -6.10 5.20 4.88
CA SER A 36 -5.32 5.18 6.14
C SER A 36 -4.52 6.46 6.37
N PHE A 37 -4.47 7.35 5.39
CA PHE A 37 -3.61 8.52 5.39
C PHE A 37 -4.40 9.82 5.46
N PRO A 38 -3.98 10.78 6.32
CA PRO A 38 -4.52 12.14 6.35
C PRO A 38 -4.23 12.90 5.04
N ARG A 39 -5.06 13.90 4.75
CA ARG A 39 -4.95 14.75 3.55
C ARG A 39 -3.62 15.50 3.44
N VAL A 40 -2.95 15.78 4.55
CA VAL A 40 -1.64 16.47 4.57
C VAL A 40 -0.55 15.69 3.84
N PHE A 41 -0.67 14.37 3.77
CA PHE A 41 0.24 13.50 3.02
C PHE A 41 -0.23 13.39 1.57
N ASP A 42 0.07 14.41 0.78
CA ASP A 42 -0.45 14.62 -0.58
C ASP A 42 0.01 13.59 -1.62
N ILE A 43 1.05 12.82 -1.36
CA ILE A 43 1.41 11.67 -2.19
C ILE A 43 0.61 10.44 -1.74
N LEU A 44 0.58 10.12 -0.45
CA LEU A 44 -0.16 8.96 0.06
C LEU A 44 -1.67 9.08 -0.18
N TYR A 45 -2.29 10.14 0.35
CA TYR A 45 -3.72 10.36 0.17
C TYR A 45 -4.08 10.71 -1.28
N GLY A 46 -3.27 11.54 -1.93
CA GLY A 46 -3.46 11.94 -3.32
C GLY A 46 -3.42 10.78 -4.31
N THR A 47 -2.78 9.67 -3.96
CA THR A 47 -2.84 8.44 -4.76
C THR A 47 -4.26 7.88 -4.81
N LEU A 48 -5.00 7.87 -3.70
CA LEU A 48 -6.42 7.48 -3.70
C LEU A 48 -7.26 8.45 -4.55
N GLU A 49 -7.02 9.77 -4.44
CA GLU A 49 -7.71 10.77 -5.27
C GLU A 49 -7.42 10.57 -6.76
N LYS A 50 -6.17 10.22 -7.12
CA LYS A 50 -5.79 9.91 -8.50
C LYS A 50 -6.49 8.65 -9.02
N ILE A 51 -6.54 7.58 -8.25
CA ILE A 51 -7.29 6.36 -8.62
C ILE A 51 -8.76 6.72 -8.89
N SER A 52 -9.40 7.48 -8.00
CA SER A 52 -10.77 7.95 -8.17
C SER A 52 -10.97 8.74 -9.46
N ALA A 53 -10.10 9.73 -9.71
CA ALA A 53 -10.18 10.57 -10.91
C ALA A 53 -9.97 9.74 -12.19
N ARG A 54 -9.04 8.78 -12.16
CA ARG A 54 -8.72 7.94 -13.30
C ARG A 54 -9.85 6.97 -13.63
N VAL A 55 -10.46 6.35 -12.61
CA VAL A 55 -11.66 5.49 -12.78
C VAL A 55 -12.80 6.30 -13.40
N ALA A 56 -13.08 7.49 -12.90
CA ALA A 56 -14.11 8.36 -13.46
C ALA A 56 -13.84 8.70 -14.93
N GLN A 57 -12.58 9.04 -15.26
CA GLN A 57 -12.17 9.34 -16.64
C GLN A 57 -12.33 8.13 -17.57
N LEU A 58 -11.93 6.93 -17.15
CA LEU A 58 -12.01 5.71 -17.97
C LEU A 58 -13.43 5.19 -18.14
N THR A 59 -14.38 5.70 -17.38
CA THR A 59 -15.77 5.22 -17.36
C THR A 59 -16.77 6.33 -17.73
N ASP A 60 -16.34 7.39 -18.41
CA ASP A 60 -17.16 8.55 -18.80
C ASP A 60 -17.98 9.11 -17.61
N ASN A 61 -17.36 9.15 -16.42
CA ASN A 61 -17.98 9.54 -15.16
C ASN A 61 -19.16 8.68 -14.70
N LYS A 62 -19.39 7.53 -15.29
CA LYS A 62 -20.46 6.61 -14.85
C LYS A 62 -20.08 5.85 -13.58
N PHE A 63 -18.78 5.61 -13.36
CA PHE A 63 -18.29 5.08 -12.09
C PHE A 63 -17.49 6.15 -11.35
N ARG A 64 -17.98 6.57 -10.20
CA ARG A 64 -17.36 7.59 -9.35
C ARG A 64 -17.04 7.02 -7.98
N ILE A 65 -15.83 7.30 -7.49
CA ILE A 65 -15.37 6.92 -6.15
C ILE A 65 -15.17 8.21 -5.35
N GLN A 66 -15.96 8.40 -4.30
CA GLN A 66 -15.76 9.49 -3.35
C GLN A 66 -14.68 9.08 -2.35
N THR A 67 -13.65 9.91 -2.18
CA THR A 67 -12.50 9.65 -1.34
C THR A 67 -12.60 10.35 0.01
N PHE A 68 -12.16 9.66 1.07
CA PHE A 68 -12.20 10.17 2.44
C PHE A 68 -10.83 9.94 3.11
N PRO A 69 -10.18 10.99 3.65
CA PRO A 69 -8.94 10.84 4.39
C PRO A 69 -9.15 10.13 5.74
N ALA A 70 -8.06 9.69 6.35
CA ALA A 70 -8.10 9.08 7.66
C ALA A 70 -8.81 9.95 8.70
N GLY A 71 -9.72 9.35 9.47
CA GLY A 71 -10.47 10.00 10.53
C GLY A 71 -11.79 10.65 10.10
N GLU A 72 -12.08 10.76 8.80
CA GLU A 72 -13.34 11.36 8.33
C GLU A 72 -14.51 10.36 8.38
N ILE A 73 -14.31 9.12 7.96
CA ILE A 73 -15.32 8.05 8.09
C ILE A 73 -14.85 7.04 9.14
N VAL A 74 -13.58 6.61 9.04
CA VAL A 74 -12.97 5.64 9.95
C VAL A 74 -11.54 6.05 10.27
N GLY A 75 -11.01 5.59 11.40
CA GLY A 75 -9.60 5.77 11.74
C GLY A 75 -8.67 5.04 10.77
N GLY A 76 -7.43 5.53 10.61
CA GLY A 76 -6.49 5.03 9.61
C GLY A 76 -6.15 3.52 9.74
N LEU A 77 -6.23 2.96 10.94
CA LEU A 77 -5.97 1.53 11.19
C LEU A 77 -7.22 0.64 11.07
N GLN A 78 -8.41 1.23 10.85
CA GLN A 78 -9.68 0.52 10.72
C GLN A 78 -10.19 0.40 9.28
N VAL A 79 -9.41 0.80 8.28
CA VAL A 79 -9.82 0.81 6.87
C VAL A 79 -10.19 -0.58 6.38
N LEU A 80 -9.41 -1.63 6.70
CA LEU A 80 -9.74 -3.00 6.32
C LEU A 80 -11.08 -3.43 6.92
N ASP A 81 -11.33 -3.15 8.19
CA ASP A 81 -12.58 -3.52 8.87
C ASP A 81 -13.78 -2.83 8.24
N ALA A 82 -13.64 -1.55 7.87
CA ALA A 82 -14.68 -0.79 7.20
C ALA A 82 -15.01 -1.35 5.82
N VAL A 83 -14.01 -1.75 5.04
CA VAL A 83 -14.19 -2.37 3.72
C VAL A 83 -14.76 -3.78 3.87
N GLN A 84 -14.23 -4.59 4.79
CA GLN A 84 -14.72 -5.94 5.07
C GLN A 84 -16.19 -5.92 5.47
N GLY A 85 -16.56 -5.02 6.37
CA GLY A 85 -17.95 -4.86 6.85
C GLY A 85 -18.90 -4.20 5.84
N GLY A 86 -18.41 -3.68 4.71
CA GLY A 86 -19.22 -2.97 3.72
C GLY A 86 -19.63 -1.56 4.16
N ASN A 87 -19.00 -0.98 5.18
CA ASN A 87 -19.24 0.41 5.59
C ASN A 87 -18.78 1.40 4.52
N VAL A 88 -17.74 1.02 3.76
CA VAL A 88 -17.28 1.64 2.52
C VAL A 88 -17.00 0.54 1.51
N GLU A 89 -17.12 0.87 0.24
CA GLU A 89 -16.92 -0.07 -0.86
C GLU A 89 -15.44 -0.37 -1.10
N ALA A 90 -14.55 0.61 -0.81
CA ALA A 90 -13.11 0.47 -1.01
C ALA A 90 -12.29 1.22 0.06
N GLY A 91 -10.98 0.93 0.08
CA GLY A 91 -10.03 1.63 0.94
C GLY A 91 -8.62 1.59 0.38
N HIS A 92 -7.80 2.58 0.72
CA HIS A 92 -6.39 2.67 0.35
C HIS A 92 -5.52 2.67 1.61
N THR A 93 -4.65 1.66 1.73
CA THR A 93 -3.97 1.34 3.00
C THR A 93 -2.70 0.51 2.78
N ALA A 94 -1.90 0.37 3.83
CA ALA A 94 -0.80 -0.59 3.92
C ALA A 94 -1.27 -1.86 4.64
N SER A 95 -1.06 -3.03 4.02
CA SER A 95 -1.56 -4.30 4.58
C SER A 95 -0.94 -4.65 5.93
N TYR A 96 0.32 -4.29 6.20
CA TYR A 96 0.98 -4.58 7.47
C TYR A 96 0.33 -3.89 8.69
N TYR A 97 -0.54 -2.89 8.50
CA TYR A 97 -1.33 -2.32 9.60
C TYR A 97 -2.24 -3.35 10.27
N TYR A 98 -2.53 -4.44 9.59
CA TYR A 98 -3.42 -5.51 10.06
C TYR A 98 -2.66 -6.72 10.60
N ILE A 99 -1.39 -6.55 10.96
CA ILE A 99 -0.52 -7.58 11.57
C ILE A 99 -1.19 -8.23 12.80
N GLY A 100 -2.01 -7.50 13.55
CA GLY A 100 -2.76 -8.02 14.68
C GLY A 100 -3.89 -9.00 14.32
N LYS A 101 -4.30 -9.05 13.03
CA LYS A 101 -5.29 -10.01 12.54
C LYS A 101 -4.62 -11.27 11.99
N ASP A 102 -3.61 -11.08 11.14
CA ASP A 102 -2.79 -12.16 10.58
C ASP A 102 -1.41 -11.59 10.21
N ILE A 103 -0.36 -12.26 10.69
CA ILE A 103 1.03 -11.91 10.40
C ILE A 103 1.32 -11.92 8.90
N SER A 104 0.58 -12.73 8.12
CA SER A 104 0.74 -12.88 6.68
C SER A 104 0.36 -11.62 5.87
N PHE A 105 -0.25 -10.61 6.50
CA PHE A 105 -0.46 -9.31 5.85
C PHE A 105 0.85 -8.54 5.63
N VAL A 106 1.87 -8.80 6.45
CA VAL A 106 3.09 -7.99 6.46
C VAL A 106 3.89 -8.09 5.17
N PRO A 107 4.20 -9.29 4.63
CA PRO A 107 5.03 -9.42 3.42
C PRO A 107 4.47 -8.69 2.19
N PHE A 108 3.18 -8.42 2.18
CA PHE A 108 2.53 -7.72 1.05
C PHE A 108 2.71 -6.19 1.11
N THR A 109 3.23 -5.64 2.19
CA THR A 109 3.70 -4.25 2.22
C THR A 109 5.22 -4.19 2.20
N ALA A 110 5.89 -4.74 3.21
CA ALA A 110 7.34 -4.72 3.33
C ALA A 110 7.84 -5.83 4.25
N MET A 111 9.07 -6.28 4.00
CA MET A 111 9.81 -7.18 4.89
C MET A 111 11.13 -6.53 5.27
N THR A 112 11.52 -6.70 6.54
CA THR A 112 12.83 -6.24 7.02
C THR A 112 13.95 -6.93 6.23
N PHE A 113 14.89 -6.15 5.69
CA PHE A 113 15.94 -6.61 4.77
C PHE A 113 15.40 -7.36 3.53
N GLY A 114 14.15 -7.14 3.17
CA GLY A 114 13.46 -7.82 2.08
C GLY A 114 13.61 -7.12 0.73
N LEU A 115 12.61 -7.36 -0.12
CA LEU A 115 12.56 -6.85 -1.49
C LEU A 115 12.49 -5.31 -1.53
N ASN A 116 13.29 -4.71 -2.39
CA ASN A 116 13.15 -3.30 -2.74
C ASN A 116 11.96 -3.09 -3.70
N THR A 117 11.58 -1.83 -3.95
CA THR A 117 10.46 -1.43 -4.81
C THR A 117 10.43 -2.15 -6.17
N ARG A 118 11.60 -2.26 -6.84
CA ARG A 118 11.67 -2.93 -8.15
C ARG A 118 11.44 -4.43 -8.04
N GLN A 119 12.03 -5.07 -7.03
CA GLN A 119 11.86 -6.49 -6.73
C GLN A 119 10.42 -6.78 -6.30
N LEU A 120 9.81 -5.94 -5.44
CA LEU A 120 8.39 -6.04 -5.07
C LEU A 120 7.49 -5.95 -6.32
N THR A 121 7.77 -5.00 -7.22
CA THR A 121 7.00 -4.88 -8.48
C THR A 121 7.11 -6.15 -9.31
N ALA A 122 8.31 -6.72 -9.46
CA ALA A 122 8.52 -7.96 -10.20
C ALA A 122 7.81 -9.14 -9.55
N TRP A 123 7.91 -9.27 -8.22
CA TRP A 123 7.25 -10.33 -7.46
C TRP A 123 5.72 -10.25 -7.56
N PHE A 124 5.14 -9.06 -7.36
CA PHE A 124 3.69 -8.88 -7.46
C PHE A 124 3.17 -9.15 -8.87
N ARG A 125 3.87 -8.70 -9.91
CA ARG A 125 3.37 -8.81 -11.30
C ARG A 125 3.67 -10.15 -11.96
N HIS A 126 4.76 -10.83 -11.58
CA HIS A 126 5.28 -12.00 -12.29
C HIS A 126 5.72 -13.15 -11.37
N GLY A 127 5.83 -12.91 -10.08
CA GLY A 127 6.33 -13.88 -9.09
C GLY A 127 5.25 -14.47 -8.18
N GLY A 128 3.96 -14.26 -8.50
CA GLY A 128 2.85 -14.82 -7.71
C GLY A 128 2.42 -13.98 -6.50
N GLY A 129 3.02 -12.81 -6.29
CA GLY A 129 2.69 -11.96 -5.13
C GLY A 129 1.24 -11.48 -5.10
N ASN A 130 0.65 -11.13 -6.25
CA ASN A 130 -0.77 -10.75 -6.34
C ASN A 130 -1.71 -11.90 -6.00
N GLU A 131 -1.42 -13.11 -6.48
CA GLU A 131 -2.20 -14.30 -6.22
C GLU A 131 -2.20 -14.65 -4.73
N LEU A 132 -1.01 -14.66 -4.11
CA LEU A 132 -0.84 -14.92 -2.68
C LEU A 132 -1.52 -13.87 -1.81
N ALA A 133 -1.41 -12.58 -2.19
CA ALA A 133 -2.07 -11.50 -1.48
C ALA A 133 -3.59 -11.65 -1.53
N ASN A 134 -4.15 -11.91 -2.72
CA ASN A 134 -5.59 -12.10 -2.87
C ASN A 134 -6.09 -13.44 -2.31
N GLU A 135 -5.22 -14.45 -2.15
CA GLU A 135 -5.55 -15.67 -1.37
C GLU A 135 -5.83 -15.30 0.10
N LEU A 136 -4.97 -14.50 0.73
CA LEU A 136 -5.18 -14.01 2.08
C LEU A 136 -6.38 -13.05 2.17
N PHE A 137 -6.46 -12.06 1.27
CA PHE A 137 -7.48 -11.01 1.35
C PHE A 137 -8.90 -11.57 1.20
N ARG A 138 -9.11 -12.65 0.44
CA ARG A 138 -10.41 -13.33 0.31
C ARG A 138 -10.95 -13.86 1.63
N ASP A 139 -10.08 -14.30 2.56
CA ASP A 139 -10.51 -14.73 3.90
C ASP A 139 -11.15 -13.57 4.69
N TYR A 140 -10.84 -12.33 4.30
CA TYR A 140 -11.40 -11.11 4.85
C TYR A 140 -12.47 -10.48 3.94
N SER A 141 -13.01 -11.23 2.95
CA SER A 141 -13.98 -10.72 1.99
C SER A 141 -13.49 -9.49 1.22
N ILE A 142 -12.19 -9.45 0.91
CA ILE A 142 -11.51 -8.37 0.20
C ILE A 142 -10.97 -8.88 -1.14
N VAL A 143 -11.05 -8.04 -2.17
CA VAL A 143 -10.24 -8.10 -3.39
C VAL A 143 -9.32 -6.88 -3.39
N ALA A 144 -8.04 -7.06 -3.71
CA ALA A 144 -7.10 -5.95 -3.67
C ALA A 144 -6.21 -5.88 -4.92
N HIS A 145 -5.86 -4.65 -5.30
CA HIS A 145 -4.80 -4.36 -6.26
C HIS A 145 -3.67 -3.61 -5.57
N THR A 146 -2.45 -3.81 -6.02
CA THR A 146 -1.34 -2.92 -5.65
C THR A 146 -1.62 -1.52 -6.17
N ALA A 147 -1.42 -0.51 -5.33
CA ALA A 147 -1.84 0.86 -5.62
C ALA A 147 -0.93 1.90 -4.93
N GLY A 148 0.35 1.79 -5.20
CA GLY A 148 1.38 2.67 -4.69
C GLY A 148 2.54 1.93 -4.02
N ASP A 149 3.69 2.58 -4.04
CA ASP A 149 4.89 2.14 -3.33
C ASP A 149 5.67 3.39 -2.91
N THR A 150 6.14 3.42 -1.66
CA THR A 150 6.82 4.60 -1.13
C THR A 150 8.27 4.73 -1.61
N GLY A 151 8.81 3.71 -2.26
CA GLY A 151 10.25 3.60 -2.42
C GLY A 151 10.94 3.20 -1.12
N ALA A 152 12.26 3.22 -1.11
CA ALA A 152 13.05 2.99 0.09
C ALA A 152 12.80 4.10 1.12
N GLN A 153 12.50 3.68 2.35
CA GLN A 153 12.18 4.61 3.42
C GLN A 153 13.42 5.02 4.24
N MET A 154 13.26 6.09 5.02
CA MET A 154 14.24 6.51 6.00
C MET A 154 14.08 5.70 7.31
N GLY A 155 15.17 5.67 8.10
CA GLY A 155 15.23 4.98 9.39
C GLY A 155 14.59 5.73 10.56
N GLY A 156 13.83 6.78 10.28
CA GLY A 156 12.99 7.48 11.25
C GLY A 156 13.69 8.56 12.07
N TRP A 157 12.90 9.16 12.97
CA TRP A 157 13.22 10.30 13.80
C TRP A 157 13.36 9.92 15.26
N PHE A 158 14.43 10.41 15.88
CA PHE A 158 14.76 10.13 17.27
C PHE A 158 15.02 11.43 18.03
N ARG A 159 14.51 11.53 19.27
CA ARG A 159 14.79 12.66 20.17
C ARG A 159 16.24 12.67 20.58
N ASN A 160 16.77 11.49 20.93
CA ASN A 160 18.16 11.27 21.32
C ASN A 160 18.88 10.42 20.28
N GLU A 161 20.18 10.67 20.14
CA GLU A 161 20.99 9.88 19.23
C GLU A 161 21.16 8.43 19.74
N VAL A 162 21.03 7.46 18.85
CA VAL A 162 21.17 6.03 19.13
C VAL A 162 22.48 5.52 18.49
N GLN A 163 23.47 5.25 19.33
CA GLN A 163 24.81 4.82 18.91
C GLN A 163 25.14 3.38 19.34
N SER A 164 24.31 2.78 20.22
CA SER A 164 24.54 1.44 20.74
C SER A 164 23.23 0.69 20.96
N LEU A 165 23.31 -0.65 21.07
CA LEU A 165 22.17 -1.51 21.43
C LEU A 165 21.58 -1.17 22.79
N ASP A 166 22.41 -0.75 23.77
CA ASP A 166 21.92 -0.40 25.09
C ASP A 166 20.96 0.81 25.06
N GLN A 167 21.14 1.73 24.10
CA GLN A 167 20.26 2.88 23.93
C GLN A 167 18.92 2.53 23.27
N LEU A 168 18.76 1.32 22.73
CA LEU A 168 17.47 0.81 22.28
C LEU A 168 16.62 0.29 23.43
N ARG A 169 17.20 -0.05 24.59
CA ARG A 169 16.47 -0.63 25.72
C ARG A 169 15.44 0.35 26.26
N GLY A 170 14.17 -0.08 26.24
CA GLY A 170 13.05 0.72 26.71
C GLY A 170 12.68 1.91 25.82
N LEU A 171 13.34 2.11 24.66
CA LEU A 171 13.01 3.14 23.69
C LEU A 171 11.56 2.98 23.21
N LYS A 172 10.71 3.96 23.48
CA LYS A 172 9.32 3.97 22.99
C LYS A 172 9.32 4.36 21.52
N PHE A 173 9.26 3.36 20.67
CA PHE A 173 9.41 3.54 19.23
C PHE A 173 8.10 3.24 18.50
N ARG A 174 7.52 4.25 17.84
CA ARG A 174 6.44 4.03 16.89
C ARG A 174 7.05 3.43 15.62
N ILE A 175 6.68 2.18 15.34
CA ILE A 175 7.19 1.44 14.19
C ILE A 175 6.15 0.41 13.73
N THR A 176 6.12 0.14 12.43
CA THR A 176 5.10 -0.70 11.79
C THR A 176 5.65 -2.08 11.40
N GLY A 177 4.74 -2.95 10.99
CA GLY A 177 5.08 -4.26 10.44
C GLY A 177 5.88 -5.15 11.38
N LEU A 178 6.73 -6.01 10.81
CA LEU A 178 7.63 -6.90 11.57
C LEU A 178 8.74 -6.17 12.29
N ALA A 179 9.08 -4.96 11.84
CA ALA A 179 10.10 -4.16 12.49
C ALA A 179 9.78 -3.88 13.96
N GLY A 180 8.50 -3.76 14.32
CA GLY A 180 8.09 -3.67 15.72
C GLY A 180 8.56 -4.87 16.54
N GLN A 181 8.29 -6.09 16.08
CA GLN A 181 8.72 -7.31 16.77
C GLN A 181 10.25 -7.46 16.77
N LEU A 182 10.92 -7.05 15.69
CA LEU A 182 12.39 -7.05 15.62
C LEU A 182 12.99 -6.09 16.66
N PHE A 183 12.54 -4.83 16.72
CA PHE A 183 13.05 -3.87 17.70
C PHE A 183 12.70 -4.26 19.14
N GLN A 184 11.59 -4.98 19.35
CA GLN A 184 11.29 -5.58 20.66
C GLN A 184 12.35 -6.61 21.07
N ARG A 185 12.82 -7.46 20.16
CA ARG A 185 13.93 -8.40 20.42
C ARG A 185 15.25 -7.68 20.71
N LEU A 186 15.44 -6.47 20.19
CA LEU A 186 16.58 -5.60 20.50
C LEU A 186 16.38 -4.78 21.79
N GLY A 187 15.27 -4.97 22.49
CA GLY A 187 14.98 -4.36 23.79
C GLY A 187 14.16 -3.06 23.75
N ALA A 188 13.72 -2.59 22.59
CA ALA A 188 12.86 -1.42 22.49
C ALA A 188 11.41 -1.74 22.93
N ALA A 189 10.62 -0.70 23.14
CA ALA A 189 9.19 -0.75 23.41
C ALA A 189 8.41 -0.23 22.18
N PRO A 190 8.14 -1.10 21.17
CA PRO A 190 7.45 -0.69 19.96
C PRO A 190 5.96 -0.45 20.19
N THR A 191 5.39 0.47 19.44
CA THR A 191 3.94 0.69 19.42
C THR A 191 3.48 1.05 18.01
N LEU A 192 2.29 0.62 17.63
CA LEU A 192 1.63 0.99 16.39
C LEU A 192 0.67 2.15 16.65
N ILE A 193 0.94 3.29 16.03
CA ILE A 193 0.11 4.50 16.10
C ILE A 193 -0.24 4.91 14.66
N ALA A 194 -1.50 5.32 14.44
CA ALA A 194 -1.95 5.80 13.13
C ALA A 194 -1.16 7.05 12.69
N PRO A 195 -0.95 7.26 11.37
CA PRO A 195 -0.17 8.38 10.85
C PRO A 195 -0.61 9.76 11.38
N ALA A 196 -1.90 9.98 11.58
CA ALA A 196 -2.44 11.23 12.12
C ALA A 196 -1.99 11.53 13.56
N ASP A 197 -1.69 10.50 14.35
CA ASP A 197 -1.45 10.60 15.79
C ASP A 197 0.05 10.63 16.16
N ILE A 198 0.95 10.46 15.17
CA ILE A 198 2.39 10.36 15.41
C ILE A 198 2.96 11.67 15.98
N TYR A 199 2.72 12.80 15.31
CA TYR A 199 3.26 14.10 15.76
C TYR A 199 2.80 14.44 17.18
N PRO A 200 1.50 14.36 17.52
CA PRO A 200 1.05 14.58 18.90
C PRO A 200 1.67 13.64 19.92
N ALA A 201 1.92 12.37 19.55
CA ALA A 201 2.56 11.40 20.44
C ALA A 201 4.03 11.73 20.70
N LEU A 202 4.78 12.12 19.66
CA LEU A 202 6.15 12.64 19.80
C LEU A 202 6.17 13.92 20.62
N GLU A 203 5.34 14.90 20.31
CA GLU A 203 5.33 16.20 20.99
C GLU A 203 5.10 16.04 22.50
N ARG A 204 4.17 15.17 22.90
CA ARG A 204 3.84 14.91 24.31
C ARG A 204 4.80 13.94 25.01
N GLY A 205 5.78 13.36 24.30
CA GLY A 205 6.70 12.37 24.86
C GLY A 205 6.07 11.01 25.16
N VAL A 206 4.93 10.70 24.56
CA VAL A 206 4.33 9.36 24.60
C VAL A 206 5.23 8.36 23.89
N ILE A 207 5.91 8.80 22.81
CA ILE A 207 6.96 8.07 22.12
C ILE A 207 8.24 8.90 22.06
N ASP A 208 9.38 8.23 21.98
CA ASP A 208 10.72 8.83 21.90
C ASP A 208 11.24 8.86 20.47
N ALA A 209 10.70 7.99 19.62
CA ALA A 209 11.11 7.83 18.24
C ALA A 209 9.92 7.39 17.36
N THR A 210 10.02 7.69 16.08
CA THR A 210 9.08 7.24 15.05
C THR A 210 9.79 6.97 13.73
N GLU A 211 9.38 5.92 13.04
CA GLU A 211 9.53 5.84 11.59
C GLU A 211 8.24 6.34 10.90
N PHE A 212 8.32 6.69 9.64
CA PHE A 212 7.13 6.95 8.83
C PHE A 212 7.40 6.60 7.36
N VAL A 213 7.77 7.54 6.51
CA VAL A 213 8.06 7.25 5.10
C VAL A 213 9.44 7.76 4.73
N GLY A 214 9.55 9.07 4.54
CA GLY A 214 10.76 9.67 4.04
C GLY A 214 10.65 11.19 3.99
N PRO A 215 11.67 11.86 3.41
CA PRO A 215 11.84 13.30 3.56
C PRO A 215 10.61 14.14 3.19
N HIS A 216 9.86 13.73 2.14
CA HIS A 216 8.71 14.49 1.66
C HIS A 216 7.57 14.54 2.68
N ASP A 217 7.16 13.38 3.19
CA ASP A 217 6.08 13.29 4.16
C ASP A 217 6.54 13.75 5.55
N ASP A 218 7.78 13.42 5.94
CA ASP A 218 8.35 13.77 7.23
C ASP A 218 8.48 15.30 7.38
N LEU A 219 8.77 16.01 6.27
CA LEU A 219 8.75 17.47 6.24
C LEU A 219 7.34 18.03 6.48
N ARG A 220 6.30 17.40 5.89
CA ARG A 220 4.90 17.77 6.09
C ARG A 220 4.42 17.46 7.50
N ALA A 221 4.86 16.35 8.04
CA ALA A 221 4.58 15.94 9.41
C ALA A 221 5.30 16.80 10.46
N ASN A 222 6.30 17.61 10.04
CA ASN A 222 7.03 18.52 10.91
C ASN A 222 7.84 17.83 12.02
N TYR A 223 8.25 16.57 11.81
CA TYR A 223 8.93 15.77 12.86
C TYR A 223 10.23 16.42 13.35
N VAL A 224 10.92 17.17 12.49
CA VAL A 224 12.17 17.88 12.84
C VAL A 224 12.01 18.83 14.04
N ARG A 225 10.79 19.28 14.34
CA ARG A 225 10.52 20.17 15.50
C ARG A 225 10.56 19.45 16.85
N VAL A 226 10.26 18.17 16.85
CA VAL A 226 10.08 17.37 18.06
C VAL A 226 11.10 16.25 18.21
N ALA A 227 11.83 15.92 17.14
CA ALA A 227 12.94 14.97 17.11
C ALA A 227 13.92 15.43 16.04
N ARG A 228 15.23 15.43 16.35
CA ARG A 228 16.22 16.01 15.44
C ARG A 228 17.16 15.01 14.77
N TYR A 229 17.28 13.81 15.30
CA TYR A 229 18.17 12.78 14.73
C TYR A 229 17.39 11.97 13.69
N TYR A 230 17.81 12.05 12.43
CA TYR A 230 17.14 11.44 11.31
C TYR A 230 18.00 10.34 10.70
N TYR A 231 17.57 9.11 10.88
CA TYR A 231 18.35 7.92 10.54
C TYR A 231 18.10 7.42 9.12
N ALA A 232 19.13 6.76 8.54
CA ALA A 232 19.07 6.05 7.27
C ALA A 232 19.94 4.78 7.33
N PRO A 233 19.64 3.77 6.51
CA PRO A 233 18.38 3.54 5.80
C PRO A 233 17.26 3.02 6.71
N GLY A 234 16.02 3.06 6.25
CA GLY A 234 14.92 2.29 6.83
C GLY A 234 14.99 0.83 6.36
N PHE A 235 15.92 0.06 6.91
CA PHE A 235 16.22 -1.31 6.47
C PHE A 235 15.06 -2.29 6.66
N TRP A 236 14.03 -1.88 7.35
CA TRP A 236 12.77 -2.64 7.51
C TRP A 236 11.75 -2.36 6.39
N GLU A 237 11.94 -1.30 5.61
CA GLU A 237 11.09 -0.93 4.48
C GLU A 237 11.95 -0.48 3.27
N PRO A 238 12.64 -1.43 2.61
CA PRO A 238 13.42 -1.13 1.38
C PRO A 238 12.52 -0.79 0.20
N GLY A 239 11.23 -1.03 0.31
CA GLY A 239 10.08 -0.63 -0.48
C GLY A 239 8.83 -0.92 0.33
N ALA A 240 7.82 -0.08 0.27
CA ALA A 240 6.57 -0.31 1.01
C ALA A 240 5.37 -0.20 0.07
N ARG A 241 4.81 -1.36 -0.28
CA ARG A 241 3.69 -1.51 -1.20
C ARG A 241 2.37 -1.20 -0.51
N LEU A 242 1.54 -0.40 -1.17
CA LEU A 242 0.19 -0.07 -0.72
C LEU A 242 -0.86 -0.79 -1.57
N HIS A 243 -2.07 -0.90 -1.03
CA HIS A 243 -3.15 -1.62 -1.67
C HIS A 243 -4.41 -0.76 -1.75
N PHE A 244 -5.09 -0.85 -2.88
CA PHE A 244 -6.49 -0.47 -3.02
C PHE A 244 -7.33 -1.71 -2.77
N MET A 245 -7.94 -1.77 -1.58
CA MET A 245 -8.78 -2.88 -1.10
C MET A 245 -10.23 -2.59 -1.42
N MET A 246 -10.96 -3.60 -1.89
CA MET A 246 -12.37 -3.50 -2.27
C MET A 246 -13.18 -4.58 -1.57
N ASN A 247 -14.38 -4.23 -1.11
CA ASN A 247 -15.33 -5.23 -0.62
C ASN A 247 -15.64 -6.22 -1.74
N GLN A 248 -15.51 -7.52 -1.46
CA GLN A 248 -15.64 -8.57 -2.46
C GLN A 248 -17.01 -8.58 -3.15
N ARG A 249 -18.11 -8.30 -2.40
CA ARG A 249 -19.47 -8.26 -2.97
C ARG A 249 -19.64 -7.03 -3.86
N ALA A 250 -19.16 -5.88 -3.43
CA ALA A 250 -19.22 -4.65 -4.21
C ALA A 250 -18.42 -4.80 -5.51
N HIS A 251 -17.19 -5.37 -5.44
CA HIS A 251 -16.37 -5.65 -6.61
C HIS A 251 -17.02 -6.67 -7.57
N ALA A 252 -17.61 -7.77 -7.04
CA ALA A 252 -18.28 -8.79 -7.85
C ALA A 252 -19.48 -8.23 -8.63
N ALA A 253 -20.17 -7.23 -8.09
CA ALA A 253 -21.33 -6.59 -8.72
C ALA A 253 -20.94 -5.61 -9.85
N LEU A 254 -19.67 -5.27 -10.02
CA LEU A 254 -19.23 -4.37 -11.08
C LEU A 254 -19.24 -5.05 -12.45
N PRO A 255 -19.60 -4.31 -13.52
CA PRO A 255 -19.27 -4.70 -14.89
C PRO A 255 -17.76 -4.92 -15.07
N ASP A 256 -17.37 -5.84 -15.92
CA ASP A 256 -15.94 -6.15 -16.15
C ASP A 256 -15.15 -4.93 -16.62
N GLN A 257 -15.75 -4.06 -17.46
CA GLN A 257 -15.10 -2.80 -17.86
C GLN A 257 -14.75 -1.90 -16.66
N TYR A 258 -15.54 -1.91 -15.60
CA TYR A 258 -15.24 -1.11 -14.40
C TYR A 258 -14.18 -1.75 -13.54
N LYS A 259 -14.14 -3.09 -13.48
CA LYS A 259 -13.02 -3.82 -12.84
C LYS A 259 -11.69 -3.51 -13.54
N TYR A 260 -11.67 -3.54 -14.89
CA TYR A 260 -10.49 -3.14 -15.67
C TYR A 260 -10.11 -1.67 -15.44
N ALA A 261 -11.07 -0.76 -15.35
CA ALA A 261 -10.80 0.64 -15.07
C ALA A 261 -10.10 0.83 -13.72
N ILE A 262 -10.51 0.09 -12.68
CA ILE A 262 -9.84 0.10 -11.38
C ILE A 262 -8.42 -0.46 -11.50
N GLU A 263 -8.23 -1.61 -12.16
CA GLU A 263 -6.93 -2.24 -12.33
C GLU A 263 -5.93 -1.32 -13.04
N VAL A 264 -6.36 -0.68 -14.13
CA VAL A 264 -5.54 0.31 -14.87
C VAL A 264 -5.21 1.51 -13.99
N ALA A 265 -6.20 2.06 -13.29
CA ALA A 265 -6.01 3.21 -12.41
C ALA A 265 -5.04 2.90 -11.25
N CYS A 266 -5.14 1.71 -10.65
CA CYS A 266 -4.24 1.25 -9.61
C CYS A 266 -2.81 1.04 -10.13
N SER A 267 -2.66 0.43 -11.32
CA SER A 267 -1.34 0.21 -11.93
C SER A 267 -0.64 1.53 -12.30
N GLU A 268 -1.39 2.53 -12.78
CA GLU A 268 -0.85 3.87 -13.03
C GLU A 268 -0.45 4.57 -11.74
N ALA A 269 -1.30 4.51 -10.72
CA ALA A 269 -1.05 5.11 -9.41
C ALA A 269 0.18 4.48 -8.72
N ASP A 270 0.39 3.18 -8.90
CA ASP A 270 1.54 2.44 -8.41
C ASP A 270 2.86 3.01 -8.94
N ALA A 271 2.98 3.20 -10.24
CA ALA A 271 4.16 3.77 -10.87
C ALA A 271 4.37 5.26 -10.54
N GLU A 272 3.28 6.02 -10.45
CA GLU A 272 3.36 7.45 -10.17
C GLU A 272 3.78 7.75 -8.74
N MET A 273 3.30 6.99 -7.76
CA MET A 273 3.68 7.23 -6.36
C MET A 273 5.21 7.16 -6.20
N VAL A 274 5.86 6.12 -6.72
CA VAL A 274 7.32 5.98 -6.70
C VAL A 274 8.01 7.18 -7.34
N SER A 275 7.60 7.54 -8.55
CA SER A 275 8.24 8.63 -9.29
C SER A 275 8.06 9.98 -8.60
N ARG A 276 6.92 10.22 -7.94
CA ARG A 276 6.68 11.43 -7.14
C ARG A 276 7.58 11.50 -5.93
N TYR A 277 7.76 10.37 -5.20
CA TYR A 277 8.68 10.32 -4.07
C TYR A 277 10.13 10.55 -4.49
N ASP A 278 10.58 9.88 -5.55
CA ASP A 278 11.94 10.03 -6.06
C ASP A 278 12.23 11.47 -6.50
N ALA A 279 11.25 12.14 -7.09
CA ALA A 279 11.37 13.55 -7.48
C ALA A 279 11.34 14.51 -6.26
N SER A 280 10.56 14.21 -5.24
CA SER A 280 10.28 15.14 -4.13
C SER A 280 11.23 14.99 -2.94
N ASN A 281 11.64 13.75 -2.63
CA ASN A 281 12.48 13.45 -1.45
C ASN A 281 13.81 14.20 -1.41
N PRO A 282 14.59 14.34 -2.51
CA PRO A 282 15.88 15.02 -2.44
C PRO A 282 15.76 16.51 -2.05
N GLN A 283 14.72 17.18 -2.53
CA GLN A 283 14.48 18.58 -2.17
C GLN A 283 13.98 18.71 -0.73
N ALA A 284 13.07 17.83 -0.32
CA ALA A 284 12.55 17.80 1.04
C ALA A 284 13.66 17.52 2.06
N LEU A 285 14.57 16.58 1.75
CA LEU A 285 15.71 16.29 2.61
C LEU A 285 16.61 17.52 2.83
N ARG A 286 16.92 18.27 1.77
CA ARG A 286 17.69 19.54 1.91
C ARG A 286 16.97 20.51 2.84
N ARG A 287 15.65 20.62 2.75
CA ARG A 287 14.86 21.50 3.62
C ARG A 287 14.85 21.04 5.07
N LEU A 288 14.75 19.72 5.30
CA LEU A 288 14.82 19.15 6.65
C LEU A 288 16.18 19.41 7.31
N VAL A 289 17.28 19.21 6.56
CA VAL A 289 18.65 19.53 7.05
C VAL A 289 18.79 21.00 7.36
N ALA A 290 18.30 21.88 6.50
CA ALA A 290 18.29 23.33 6.74
C ALA A 290 17.42 23.72 7.97
N ALA A 291 16.39 22.93 8.29
CA ALA A 291 15.57 23.09 9.48
C ALA A 291 16.18 22.48 10.77
N GLY A 292 17.38 21.90 10.69
CA GLY A 292 18.14 21.39 11.82
C GLY A 292 18.10 19.87 12.01
N ALA A 293 17.62 19.12 11.02
CA ALA A 293 17.72 17.66 11.05
C ALA A 293 19.17 17.20 11.00
N GLN A 294 19.53 16.31 11.90
CA GLN A 294 20.85 15.71 11.97
C GLN A 294 20.82 14.29 11.40
N LEU A 295 21.32 14.14 10.17
CA LEU A 295 21.37 12.86 9.50
C LEU A 295 22.32 11.90 10.23
N ARG A 296 21.90 10.65 10.38
CA ARG A 296 22.65 9.56 10.99
C ARG A 296 22.49 8.29 10.18
N PHE A 297 23.56 7.50 10.15
CA PHE A 297 23.51 6.11 9.71
C PHE A 297 23.46 5.18 10.93
N TRP A 298 22.78 4.06 10.76
CA TRP A 298 22.78 3.06 11.81
C TRP A 298 24.17 2.53 12.09
N PRO A 299 24.60 2.48 13.37
CA PRO A 299 25.86 1.84 13.74
C PRO A 299 25.89 0.38 13.29
N ARG A 300 27.04 -0.07 12.78
CA ARG A 300 27.21 -1.44 12.30
C ARG A 300 26.80 -2.52 13.33
N PRO A 301 27.13 -2.41 14.63
CA PRO A 301 26.68 -3.40 15.62
C PRO A 301 25.15 -3.51 15.74
N ILE A 302 24.43 -2.39 15.56
CA ILE A 302 22.94 -2.41 15.54
C ILE A 302 22.44 -3.13 14.30
N MET A 303 23.02 -2.86 13.12
CA MET A 303 22.64 -3.51 11.87
C MET A 303 22.91 -5.04 11.92
N GLU A 304 24.03 -5.47 12.44
CA GLU A 304 24.38 -6.89 12.59
C GLU A 304 23.43 -7.60 13.57
N ALA A 305 23.12 -6.95 14.71
CA ALA A 305 22.14 -7.48 15.67
C ALA A 305 20.73 -7.54 15.09
N ALA A 306 20.34 -6.51 14.33
CA ALA A 306 19.04 -6.47 13.65
C ALA A 306 18.93 -7.57 12.58
N TRP A 307 19.97 -7.79 11.79
CA TRP A 307 20.00 -8.88 10.81
C TRP A 307 19.79 -10.24 11.49
N LYS A 308 20.59 -10.54 12.53
CA LYS A 308 20.47 -11.80 13.28
C LYS A 308 19.07 -11.98 13.89
N ALA A 309 18.54 -10.93 14.52
CA ALA A 309 17.21 -10.96 15.13
C ALA A 309 16.10 -11.14 14.06
N ASN A 310 16.29 -10.61 12.84
CA ASN A 310 15.36 -10.80 11.73
C ASN A 310 15.35 -12.24 11.23
N GLU A 311 16.51 -12.87 11.06
CA GLU A 311 16.61 -14.28 10.67
C GLU A 311 15.89 -15.20 11.67
N GLU A 312 16.15 -14.99 12.97
CA GLU A 312 15.50 -15.74 14.04
C GLU A 312 13.98 -15.50 14.05
N LEU A 313 13.55 -14.23 13.89
CA LEU A 313 12.12 -13.85 13.86
C LEU A 313 11.39 -14.50 12.70
N ASN A 314 11.95 -14.43 11.49
CA ASN A 314 11.36 -15.01 10.30
C ASN A 314 11.24 -16.54 10.41
N ALA A 315 12.28 -17.21 10.96
CA ALA A 315 12.25 -18.65 11.20
C ALA A 315 11.17 -19.03 12.23
N ASP A 316 11.02 -18.25 13.32
CA ASP A 316 9.98 -18.49 14.33
C ASP A 316 8.57 -18.34 13.74
N LEU A 317 8.34 -17.27 12.98
CA LEU A 317 7.05 -17.00 12.36
C LEU A 317 6.69 -18.02 11.28
N ALA A 318 7.66 -18.46 10.48
CA ALA A 318 7.46 -19.50 9.48
C ALA A 318 7.07 -20.84 10.10
N ARG A 319 7.61 -21.17 11.29
CA ARG A 319 7.20 -22.39 12.01
C ARG A 319 5.78 -22.30 12.58
N GLN A 320 5.32 -21.10 12.94
CA GLN A 320 4.02 -20.88 13.58
C GLN A 320 2.88 -20.66 12.56
N ASN A 321 3.20 -20.13 11.38
CA ASN A 321 2.21 -19.76 10.36
C ASN A 321 2.63 -20.31 8.99
N PRO A 322 1.98 -21.42 8.51
CA PRO A 322 2.32 -22.04 7.23
C PRO A 322 2.11 -21.10 6.03
N ARG A 323 1.12 -20.18 6.10
CA ARG A 323 0.90 -19.18 5.04
C ARG A 323 2.06 -18.20 4.99
N PHE A 324 2.49 -17.69 6.13
CA PHE A 324 3.67 -16.83 6.21
C PHE A 324 4.91 -17.53 5.66
N ALA A 325 5.13 -18.80 6.02
CA ALA A 325 6.23 -19.59 5.49
C ALA A 325 6.23 -19.69 3.96
N LYS A 326 5.06 -20.00 3.38
CA LYS A 326 4.88 -20.08 1.91
C LYS A 326 5.18 -18.73 1.24
N ILE A 327 4.69 -17.61 1.82
CA ILE A 327 4.92 -16.27 1.28
C ILE A 327 6.41 -15.90 1.37
N LEU A 328 7.03 -16.16 2.51
CA LEU A 328 8.46 -15.89 2.74
C LEU A 328 9.34 -16.66 1.73
N GLU A 329 9.11 -17.96 1.57
CA GLU A 329 9.85 -18.80 0.60
C GLU A 329 9.74 -18.25 -0.82
N LEU A 330 8.53 -17.96 -1.28
CA LEU A 330 8.29 -17.47 -2.64
C LEU A 330 8.78 -16.01 -2.86
N SER A 331 8.85 -15.18 -1.82
CA SER A 331 9.43 -13.85 -1.93
C SER A 331 10.96 -13.87 -1.96
N LEU A 332 11.60 -14.76 -1.20
CA LEU A 332 13.07 -14.87 -1.13
C LEU A 332 13.73 -15.28 -2.46
N ILE A 333 13.00 -15.97 -3.35
CA ILE A 333 13.48 -16.32 -4.69
C ILE A 333 13.84 -15.07 -5.52
N HIS A 334 13.30 -13.90 -5.16
CA HIS A 334 13.48 -12.64 -5.91
C HIS A 334 14.49 -11.67 -5.25
N ILE A 335 15.20 -12.09 -4.19
CA ILE A 335 16.25 -11.28 -3.53
C ILE A 335 17.62 -11.48 -4.14
#